data_22bbf41bfd13942ac455729496f715a7
#
_entry.id   22bbf41bfd13942ac455729496f715a7
#
_cell.length_a   1.000
_cell.length_b   1.000
_cell.length_c   1.000
_cell.angle_alpha   90.00
_cell.angle_beta   90.00
_cell.angle_gamma   90.00
#
_symmetry.space_group_name_H-M   'P 1'
#
loop_
_entity.id
_entity.type
_entity.pdbx_description
1 polymer ?
#
loop_
_entity_poly.entity_id
_entity_poly.type
_entity_poly.pdbx_seq_one_letter_code
_entity_poly.pdbx_strand_id
1 'polypeptide(L)'
;MKPYKFSLIEYSCLAGVFLSLNSKTSAQVIYTDLEPDIELQFDSETAFIDMDNNGTNDFAFLKTSEGYYHYWTSATSTGVYRFRHGIWAGPQYSFNEIAARSITHGSYGGSTEYFPYALELGVLINESLSFQNAGFQLMGSGFYQTAIGSAYWANRFGSWNPDVENGYIGVRFKINDDCMHYGWIRCTTTDSTKRLIINDYAYETVCEQPIEAGSLI
;
A
#
# COMPACT_ATOMS: atom_id res chain seq x y z
N MET A 1 -45.97 -36.50 37.91
CA MET A 1 -45.38 -35.58 36.91
C MET A 1 -45.55 -36.17 35.52
N LYS A 2 -46.29 -35.51 34.61
CA LYS A 2 -46.40 -35.97 33.21
C LYS A 2 -45.14 -35.55 32.44
N PRO A 3 -44.49 -36.41 31.69
CA PRO A 3 -43.35 -36.01 30.89
C PRO A 3 -43.80 -35.08 29.74
N TYR A 4 -43.19 -33.93 29.63
CA TYR A 4 -43.38 -33.02 28.51
C TYR A 4 -42.83 -33.69 27.25
N LYS A 5 -43.69 -33.92 26.24
CA LYS A 5 -43.25 -34.40 24.93
C LYS A 5 -43.14 -33.18 24.02
N PHE A 6 -41.93 -32.82 23.68
CA PHE A 6 -41.70 -31.82 22.62
C PHE A 6 -42.15 -32.37 21.26
N SER A 7 -42.80 -31.54 20.47
CA SER A 7 -43.19 -31.91 19.12
C SER A 7 -41.99 -31.87 18.17
N LEU A 8 -42.02 -32.67 17.08
CA LEU A 8 -40.99 -32.67 16.05
C LEU A 8 -40.72 -31.28 15.44
N ILE A 9 -41.74 -30.39 15.47
CA ILE A 9 -41.65 -29.01 15.01
C ILE A 9 -40.77 -28.16 15.94
N GLU A 10 -40.87 -28.36 17.25
CA GLU A 10 -40.08 -27.65 18.26
C GLU A 10 -38.60 -28.06 18.16
N TYR A 11 -38.29 -29.33 17.89
CA TYR A 11 -36.92 -29.80 17.64
C TYR A 11 -36.32 -29.24 16.34
N SER A 12 -37.13 -29.15 15.28
CA SER A 12 -36.62 -28.61 14.00
C SER A 12 -36.36 -27.09 14.06
N CYS A 13 -37.18 -26.33 14.82
CA CYS A 13 -36.92 -24.91 15.07
C CYS A 13 -35.63 -24.69 15.89
N LEU A 14 -35.41 -25.52 16.94
CA LEU A 14 -34.19 -25.43 17.75
C LEU A 14 -32.95 -25.79 16.95
N ALA A 15 -32.99 -26.84 16.13
CA ALA A 15 -31.90 -27.25 15.26
C ALA A 15 -31.58 -26.18 14.18
N GLY A 16 -32.62 -25.54 13.64
CA GLY A 16 -32.44 -24.44 12.69
C GLY A 16 -31.74 -23.21 13.29
N VAL A 17 -32.07 -22.86 14.53
CA VAL A 17 -31.43 -21.77 15.27
C VAL A 17 -29.95 -22.09 15.57
N PHE A 18 -29.66 -23.33 15.97
CA PHE A 18 -28.25 -23.74 16.20
C PHE A 18 -27.42 -23.78 14.90
N LEU A 19 -27.98 -24.13 13.76
CA LEU A 19 -27.30 -24.12 12.46
C LEU A 19 -27.06 -22.69 11.95
N SER A 20 -27.97 -21.76 12.22
CA SER A 20 -27.80 -20.36 11.83
C SER A 20 -26.81 -19.59 12.71
N LEU A 21 -26.56 -20.05 13.95
CA LEU A 21 -25.58 -19.43 14.86
C LEU A 21 -24.12 -19.86 14.58
N ASN A 22 -23.91 -20.87 13.73
CA ASN A 22 -22.58 -21.39 13.41
C ASN A 22 -22.08 -21.02 12.02
N SER A 23 -22.74 -20.13 11.30
CA SER A 23 -22.10 -19.48 10.14
C SER A 23 -21.07 -18.48 10.65
N LYS A 24 -19.96 -18.98 11.16
CA LYS A 24 -18.74 -18.18 11.19
C LYS A 24 -18.44 -17.90 9.74
N THR A 25 -18.60 -16.67 9.31
CA THR A 25 -17.89 -16.19 8.12
C THR A 25 -16.42 -16.46 8.42
N SER A 26 -15.90 -17.53 7.82
CA SER A 26 -14.46 -17.80 7.92
C SER A 26 -13.78 -16.68 7.19
N ALA A 27 -12.89 -15.97 7.87
CA ALA A 27 -11.94 -15.09 7.22
C ALA A 27 -11.32 -15.88 6.05
N GLN A 28 -11.36 -15.30 4.86
CA GLN A 28 -10.81 -15.93 3.68
C GLN A 28 -9.92 -14.93 2.96
N VAL A 29 -8.63 -15.21 3.03
CA VAL A 29 -7.64 -14.44 2.28
C VAL A 29 -7.62 -14.94 0.84
N ILE A 30 -7.76 -14.03 -0.12
CA ILE A 30 -7.49 -14.30 -1.52
C ILE A 30 -6.07 -13.81 -1.81
N TYR A 31 -5.22 -14.73 -2.22
CA TYR A 31 -3.82 -14.50 -2.57
C TYR A 31 -3.60 -14.62 -4.08
N THR A 32 -2.82 -13.71 -4.63
CA THR A 32 -2.41 -13.71 -6.04
C THR A 32 -0.90 -13.57 -6.14
N ASP A 33 -0.26 -14.58 -6.70
CA ASP A 33 1.14 -14.58 -7.09
C ASP A 33 1.29 -13.97 -8.48
N LEU A 34 2.25 -13.09 -8.66
CA LEU A 34 2.53 -12.46 -9.96
C LEU A 34 3.66 -13.23 -10.66
N GLU A 35 3.30 -14.02 -11.65
CA GLU A 35 4.25 -14.83 -12.44
C GLU A 35 4.29 -14.36 -13.92
N PRO A 36 5.33 -13.67 -14.39
CA PRO A 36 6.50 -13.20 -13.63
C PRO A 36 6.19 -12.00 -12.74
N ASP A 37 7.04 -11.74 -11.75
CA ASP A 37 7.03 -10.51 -10.96
C ASP A 37 6.99 -9.27 -11.86
N ILE A 38 6.25 -8.23 -11.44
CA ILE A 38 6.24 -6.96 -12.17
C ILE A 38 7.44 -6.13 -11.74
N GLU A 39 8.24 -5.69 -12.71
CA GLU A 39 9.41 -4.89 -12.46
C GLU A 39 9.32 -3.52 -13.11
N LEU A 40 9.58 -2.46 -12.33
CA LEU A 40 9.72 -1.09 -12.79
C LEU A 40 11.18 -0.64 -12.62
N GLN A 41 11.88 -0.42 -13.72
CA GLN A 41 13.29 -0.01 -13.71
C GLN A 41 13.56 1.21 -14.59
N PHE A 42 12.73 1.46 -15.60
CA PHE A 42 12.89 2.59 -16.50
C PHE A 42 12.00 3.77 -16.09
N ASP A 43 12.34 4.95 -16.59
CA ASP A 43 11.59 6.15 -16.31
C ASP A 43 10.19 6.12 -16.95
N SER A 44 9.21 6.62 -16.20
CA SER A 44 7.79 6.66 -16.60
C SER A 44 7.11 5.29 -16.76
N GLU A 45 7.73 4.22 -16.27
CA GLU A 45 7.04 2.93 -16.17
C GLU A 45 5.97 2.96 -15.10
N THR A 46 4.83 2.38 -15.44
CA THR A 46 3.67 2.26 -14.55
C THR A 46 3.18 0.82 -14.52
N ALA A 47 2.95 0.29 -13.32
CA ALA A 47 2.27 -0.97 -13.10
C ALA A 47 0.90 -0.72 -12.46
N PHE A 48 -0.05 -1.58 -12.77
CA PHE A 48 -1.39 -1.53 -12.22
C PHE A 48 -1.72 -2.84 -11.54
N ILE A 49 -2.41 -2.76 -10.40
CA ILE A 49 -2.88 -3.91 -9.63
C ILE A 49 -4.39 -3.82 -9.51
N ASP A 50 -5.06 -4.87 -9.97
CA ASP A 50 -6.48 -5.17 -9.78
C ASP A 50 -6.56 -6.21 -8.67
N MET A 51 -6.91 -5.76 -7.46
CA MET A 51 -6.84 -6.60 -6.25
C MET A 51 -7.85 -7.73 -6.25
N ASP A 52 -9.06 -7.50 -6.80
CA ASP A 52 -10.16 -8.46 -6.79
C ASP A 52 -10.44 -9.13 -8.14
N ASN A 53 -9.58 -8.85 -9.15
CA ASN A 53 -9.70 -9.36 -10.52
C ASN A 53 -11.04 -9.04 -11.19
N ASN A 54 -11.61 -7.86 -10.92
CA ASN A 54 -12.86 -7.42 -11.53
C ASN A 54 -12.66 -6.73 -12.89
N GLY A 55 -11.43 -6.58 -13.33
CA GLY A 55 -11.02 -5.88 -14.57
C GLY A 55 -10.80 -4.38 -14.39
N THR A 56 -10.80 -3.90 -13.15
CA THR A 56 -10.61 -2.50 -12.81
C THR A 56 -9.41 -2.35 -11.87
N ASN A 57 -8.46 -1.50 -12.25
CA ASN A 57 -7.26 -1.33 -11.45
C ASN A 57 -7.54 -0.57 -10.15
N ASP A 58 -7.15 -1.12 -9.01
CA ASP A 58 -7.31 -0.53 -7.68
C ASP A 58 -6.16 0.37 -7.29
N PHE A 59 -4.94 -0.06 -7.62
CA PHE A 59 -3.71 0.64 -7.28
C PHE A 59 -2.78 0.73 -8.48
N ALA A 60 -1.94 1.75 -8.49
CA ALA A 60 -0.88 1.92 -9.48
C ALA A 60 0.46 2.23 -8.81
N PHE A 61 1.52 1.78 -9.44
CA PHE A 61 2.90 2.09 -9.09
C PHE A 61 3.55 2.81 -10.26
N LEU A 62 4.29 3.84 -9.96
CA LEU A 62 4.96 4.67 -10.97
C LEU A 62 6.42 4.86 -10.61
N LYS A 63 7.30 4.64 -11.56
CA LYS A 63 8.69 5.03 -11.45
C LYS A 63 8.94 6.31 -12.25
N THR A 64 9.59 7.28 -11.60
CA THR A 64 9.98 8.53 -12.24
C THR A 64 11.46 8.80 -12.05
N SER A 65 12.06 9.46 -13.04
CA SER A 65 13.33 10.14 -12.88
C SER A 65 13.18 11.57 -13.39
N GLU A 66 13.18 12.51 -12.49
CA GLU A 66 13.11 13.93 -12.82
C GLU A 66 14.47 14.58 -12.63
N GLY A 67 14.99 15.17 -13.70
CA GLY A 67 16.14 16.08 -13.63
C GLY A 67 15.64 17.50 -13.67
N TYR A 68 15.96 18.32 -12.67
CA TYR A 68 15.70 19.74 -12.75
C TYR A 68 16.91 20.55 -12.28
N TYR A 69 17.07 21.71 -12.92
CA TYR A 69 18.05 22.72 -12.58
C TYR A 69 17.49 23.63 -11.50
N HIS A 70 18.22 23.79 -10.39
CA HIS A 70 17.95 24.87 -9.45
C HIS A 70 19.19 25.75 -9.34
N TYR A 71 19.04 27.01 -9.73
CA TYR A 71 20.07 28.02 -9.54
C TYR A 71 19.89 28.65 -8.16
N TRP A 72 20.93 28.55 -7.33
CA TRP A 72 21.07 29.41 -6.18
C TRP A 72 22.03 30.53 -6.52
N THR A 73 21.56 31.79 -6.53
CA THR A 73 22.42 32.94 -6.61
C THR A 73 22.83 33.38 -5.21
N SER A 74 23.91 32.86 -4.69
CA SER A 74 24.72 33.52 -3.69
C SER A 74 26.06 33.90 -4.31
N ALA A 75 26.74 34.89 -3.75
CA ALA A 75 27.96 35.49 -4.33
C ALA A 75 29.11 34.47 -4.59
N THR A 76 28.94 33.21 -4.28
CA THR A 76 29.99 32.18 -4.37
C THR A 76 29.53 30.79 -4.86
N SER A 77 28.28 30.59 -5.29
CA SER A 77 27.85 29.26 -5.70
C SER A 77 27.24 29.24 -7.10
N THR A 78 27.80 28.41 -7.89
CA THR A 78 27.41 27.95 -9.21
C THR A 78 26.37 26.85 -9.14
N GLY A 79 25.56 26.72 -10.17
CA GLY A 79 24.38 25.89 -10.29
C GLY A 79 24.45 24.46 -9.68
N VAL A 80 23.33 24.00 -9.20
CA VAL A 80 23.16 22.69 -8.60
C VAL A 80 22.29 21.83 -9.52
N TYR A 81 22.81 20.68 -9.95
CA TYR A 81 22.01 19.65 -10.61
C TYR A 81 21.31 18.80 -9.57
N ARG A 82 20.01 18.61 -9.72
CA ARG A 82 19.23 17.71 -8.90
C ARG A 82 18.64 16.62 -9.79
N PHE A 83 18.97 15.37 -9.51
CA PHE A 83 18.25 14.22 -10.02
C PHE A 83 17.41 13.66 -8.90
N ARG A 84 16.13 13.52 -9.15
CA ARG A 84 15.21 12.85 -8.23
C ARG A 84 14.74 11.57 -8.91
N HIS A 85 15.11 10.43 -8.35
CA HIS A 85 14.46 9.18 -8.69
C HIS A 85 13.36 8.99 -7.67
N GLY A 86 12.18 8.62 -8.10
CA GLY A 86 11.05 8.34 -7.21
C GLY A 86 10.34 7.06 -7.61
N ILE A 87 9.96 6.28 -6.61
CA ILE A 87 8.98 5.23 -6.73
C ILE A 87 7.75 5.69 -5.97
N TRP A 88 6.61 5.59 -6.62
CA TRP A 88 5.34 6.09 -6.14
C TRP A 88 4.31 4.99 -6.16
N ALA A 89 3.40 4.98 -5.18
CA ALA A 89 2.21 4.16 -5.16
C ALA A 89 0.99 5.04 -5.01
N GLY A 90 -0.10 4.73 -5.69
CA GLY A 90 -1.32 5.53 -5.64
C GLY A 90 -2.59 4.71 -5.83
N PRO A 91 -3.65 5.05 -5.07
CA PRO A 91 -4.98 4.50 -5.31
C PRO A 91 -5.53 5.04 -6.64
N GLN A 92 -6.32 4.22 -7.33
CA GLN A 92 -6.94 4.59 -8.61
C GLN A 92 -8.38 5.10 -8.44
N TYR A 93 -8.99 4.89 -7.27
CA TYR A 93 -10.32 5.37 -6.94
C TYR A 93 -10.33 6.15 -5.63
N SER A 94 -11.33 7.04 -5.49
CA SER A 94 -11.47 7.94 -4.34
C SER A 94 -11.75 7.22 -3.01
N PHE A 95 -12.15 5.97 -3.05
CA PHE A 95 -12.40 5.13 -1.88
C PHE A 95 -11.27 4.14 -1.58
N ASN A 96 -10.31 3.96 -2.50
CA ASN A 96 -9.13 3.13 -2.26
C ASN A 96 -8.07 3.95 -1.53
N GLU A 97 -7.37 3.34 -0.60
CA GLU A 97 -6.42 4.03 0.27
C GLU A 97 -5.18 3.18 0.54
N ILE A 98 -4.07 3.85 0.79
CA ILE A 98 -2.78 3.24 1.14
C ILE A 98 -2.42 3.63 2.57
N ALA A 99 -1.94 2.68 3.37
CA ALA A 99 -1.41 2.93 4.70
C ALA A 99 -0.12 3.76 4.60
N ALA A 100 -0.17 5.01 5.05
CA ALA A 100 0.91 5.97 4.88
C ALA A 100 1.01 6.96 6.04
N ARG A 101 2.23 7.43 6.31
CA ARG A 101 2.46 8.60 7.16
C ARG A 101 2.39 9.88 6.34
N SER A 102 2.00 10.96 6.97
CA SER A 102 2.02 12.31 6.39
C SER A 102 3.11 13.18 7.00
N ILE A 103 3.72 14.02 6.20
CA ILE A 103 4.65 15.06 6.66
C ILE A 103 4.20 16.38 6.04
N THR A 104 3.89 17.37 6.89
CA THR A 104 3.54 18.71 6.44
C THR A 104 4.78 19.62 6.53
N HIS A 105 5.13 20.24 5.42
CA HIS A 105 6.26 21.16 5.31
C HIS A 105 5.76 22.60 5.41
N GLY A 106 6.36 23.37 6.34
CA GLY A 106 6.13 24.80 6.50
C GLY A 106 5.04 25.18 7.48
N SER A 107 5.18 26.38 8.07
CA SER A 107 4.29 26.89 9.13
C SER A 107 3.06 27.66 8.60
N TYR A 108 3.01 28.01 7.32
CA TYR A 108 1.93 28.76 6.69
C TYR A 108 1.63 28.20 5.30
N GLY A 109 0.57 27.37 5.19
CA GLY A 109 0.09 26.85 3.91
C GLY A 109 1.03 25.86 3.21
N GLY A 110 1.82 25.12 3.98
CA GLY A 110 2.77 24.14 3.46
C GLY A 110 2.10 22.95 2.79
N SER A 111 2.81 22.34 1.86
CA SER A 111 2.38 21.08 1.22
C SER A 111 2.48 19.90 2.20
N THR A 112 1.49 19.03 2.18
CA THR A 112 1.56 17.72 2.87
C THR A 112 1.99 16.67 1.87
N GLU A 113 3.03 15.93 2.21
CA GLU A 113 3.49 14.77 1.46
C GLU A 113 3.12 13.50 2.22
N TYR A 114 2.81 12.44 1.47
CA TYR A 114 2.41 11.15 2.02
C TYR A 114 3.43 10.09 1.61
N PHE A 115 3.76 9.22 2.57
CA PHE A 115 4.79 8.21 2.43
C PHE A 115 4.22 6.85 2.84
N PRO A 116 3.94 5.95 1.89
CA PRO A 116 3.52 4.59 2.20
C PRO A 116 4.46 3.92 3.20
N TYR A 117 3.88 3.25 4.20
CA TYR A 117 4.69 2.44 5.12
C TYR A 117 5.33 1.27 4.38
N ALA A 118 6.55 0.93 4.75
CA ALA A 118 7.15 -0.37 4.45
C ALA A 118 6.89 -1.26 5.68
N LEU A 119 5.80 -2.02 5.64
CA LEU A 119 5.41 -2.88 6.73
C LEU A 119 6.25 -4.17 6.71
N GLU A 120 6.55 -4.68 7.90
CA GLU A 120 7.20 -5.98 8.05
C GLU A 120 6.16 -7.12 8.02
N LEU A 121 6.63 -8.34 7.76
CA LEU A 121 5.82 -9.55 7.84
C LEU A 121 5.11 -9.65 9.21
N GLY A 122 3.82 -9.98 9.20
CA GLY A 122 2.99 -10.16 10.41
C GLY A 122 2.46 -8.87 11.02
N VAL A 123 2.76 -7.69 10.46
CA VAL A 123 2.14 -6.44 10.92
C VAL A 123 0.65 -6.44 10.59
N LEU A 124 -0.18 -6.16 11.60
CA LEU A 124 -1.63 -6.14 11.44
C LEU A 124 -2.08 -4.90 10.68
N ILE A 125 -2.77 -5.12 9.57
CA ILE A 125 -3.38 -4.08 8.71
C ILE A 125 -4.84 -3.97 9.10
N ASN A 126 -5.21 -2.85 9.73
CA ASN A 126 -6.54 -2.57 10.23
C ASN A 126 -6.77 -1.06 10.36
N GLU A 127 -7.88 -0.65 10.93
CA GLU A 127 -8.27 0.75 11.15
C GLU A 127 -7.27 1.59 11.96
N SER A 128 -6.37 0.95 12.73
CA SER A 128 -5.38 1.68 13.53
C SER A 128 -4.24 2.28 12.70
N LEU A 129 -4.05 1.80 11.47
CA LEU A 129 -3.12 2.42 10.53
C LEU A 129 -3.70 3.71 9.95
N SER A 130 -2.83 4.67 9.68
CA SER A 130 -3.23 5.88 8.97
C SER A 130 -3.34 5.58 7.47
N PHE A 131 -4.55 5.59 6.92
CA PHE A 131 -4.81 5.38 5.49
C PHE A 131 -5.01 6.71 4.77
N GLN A 132 -4.52 6.78 3.52
CA GLN A 132 -4.52 7.99 2.72
C GLN A 132 -4.98 7.72 1.28
N ASN A 133 -5.90 8.57 0.81
CA ASN A 133 -6.33 8.63 -0.58
C ASN A 133 -5.73 9.87 -1.27
N ALA A 134 -4.46 9.98 -1.35
CA ALA A 134 -3.78 11.20 -1.84
C ALA A 134 -3.05 10.96 -3.16
N GLY A 135 -3.74 10.48 -4.17
CA GLY A 135 -3.11 10.21 -5.47
C GLY A 135 -1.79 9.44 -5.34
N PHE A 136 -0.79 9.77 -6.13
CA PHE A 136 0.53 9.15 -6.00
C PHE A 136 1.29 9.64 -4.78
N GLN A 137 1.66 8.70 -3.91
CA GLN A 137 2.37 8.88 -2.65
C GLN A 137 3.79 8.35 -2.80
N LEU A 138 4.78 9.06 -2.28
CA LEU A 138 6.19 8.73 -2.45
C LEU A 138 6.61 7.55 -1.57
N MET A 139 6.85 6.38 -2.15
CA MET A 139 7.41 5.23 -1.44
C MET A 139 8.86 5.51 -1.02
N GLY A 140 9.68 5.89 -1.98
CA GLY A 140 11.07 6.23 -1.75
C GLY A 140 11.69 7.00 -2.90
N SER A 141 12.67 7.84 -2.59
CA SER A 141 13.45 8.54 -3.58
C SER A 141 14.92 8.64 -3.22
N GLY A 142 15.78 8.46 -4.21
CA GLY A 142 17.16 8.85 -4.17
C GLY A 142 17.32 10.27 -4.74
N PHE A 143 18.10 11.10 -4.05
CA PHE A 143 18.36 12.45 -4.46
C PHE A 143 19.86 12.68 -4.62
N TYR A 144 20.30 13.05 -5.82
CA TYR A 144 21.68 13.43 -6.08
C TYR A 144 21.76 14.93 -6.32
N GLN A 145 22.57 15.60 -5.55
CA GLN A 145 22.90 17.01 -5.78
C GLN A 145 24.38 17.13 -6.13
N THR A 146 24.70 17.60 -7.32
CA THR A 146 26.07 18.00 -7.67
C THR A 146 26.15 19.52 -7.61
N ALA A 147 26.94 20.03 -6.68
CA ALA A 147 27.37 21.43 -6.73
C ALA A 147 28.63 21.51 -7.57
N ILE A 148 28.69 22.45 -8.53
CA ILE A 148 29.95 22.79 -9.20
C ILE A 148 30.80 23.46 -8.13
N GLY A 149 31.75 22.68 -7.56
CA GLY A 149 32.68 23.20 -6.57
C GLY A 149 32.90 22.37 -5.32
N SER A 150 32.35 21.17 -5.13
CA SER A 150 32.84 20.18 -4.15
C SER A 150 31.94 19.60 -3.08
N ALA A 151 30.63 19.58 -3.17
CA ALA A 151 29.86 18.81 -2.21
C ALA A 151 28.80 17.91 -2.89
N TYR A 152 28.91 16.60 -2.70
CA TYR A 152 27.84 15.66 -3.01
C TYR A 152 26.95 15.53 -1.78
N TRP A 153 25.68 15.83 -1.95
CA TRP A 153 24.67 15.55 -0.91
C TRP A 153 23.73 14.49 -1.48
N ALA A 154 23.63 13.36 -0.79
CA ALA A 154 22.65 12.35 -1.10
C ALA A 154 21.58 12.40 0.00
N ASN A 155 20.38 12.83 -0.32
CA ASN A 155 19.24 12.76 0.57
C ASN A 155 18.37 11.59 0.14
N ARG A 156 17.89 10.84 1.11
CA ARG A 156 17.01 9.70 0.93
C ARG A 156 15.67 10.00 1.61
N PHE A 157 14.59 9.85 0.90
CA PHE A 157 13.24 10.11 1.39
C PHE A 157 12.35 8.90 1.20
N GLY A 158 11.32 8.82 2.05
CA GLY A 158 10.34 7.76 2.01
C GLY A 158 10.66 6.59 2.95
N SER A 159 9.66 5.77 3.22
CA SER A 159 9.80 4.61 4.10
C SER A 159 10.50 3.43 3.43
N TRP A 160 10.58 3.46 2.10
CA TRP A 160 11.21 2.43 1.25
C TRP A 160 12.65 2.77 0.87
N ASN A 161 13.25 3.70 1.58
CA ASN A 161 14.65 4.08 1.41
C ASN A 161 15.34 4.18 2.78
N PRO A 162 16.39 3.37 3.10
CA PRO A 162 17.13 2.52 2.16
C PRO A 162 16.29 1.41 1.55
N ASP A 163 16.86 0.70 0.57
CA ASP A 163 16.18 -0.40 -0.10
C ASP A 163 15.54 -1.38 0.89
N VAL A 164 14.32 -1.79 0.57
CA VAL A 164 13.50 -2.71 1.37
C VAL A 164 13.31 -3.99 0.58
N GLU A 165 13.70 -5.10 1.14
CA GLU A 165 13.49 -6.42 0.59
C GLU A 165 12.23 -7.06 1.22
N ASN A 166 11.29 -7.52 0.38
CA ASN A 166 10.06 -8.16 0.80
C ASN A 166 9.23 -7.34 1.82
N GLY A 167 9.15 -6.03 1.62
CA GLY A 167 8.28 -5.16 2.40
C GLY A 167 6.83 -5.22 1.92
N TYR A 168 5.90 -4.85 2.80
CA TYR A 168 4.47 -4.86 2.49
C TYR A 168 3.89 -3.46 2.51
N ILE A 169 3.07 -3.14 1.50
CA ILE A 169 2.22 -1.96 1.50
C ILE A 169 0.86 -2.40 2.01
N GLY A 170 0.39 -1.80 3.10
CA GLY A 170 -0.99 -1.99 3.57
C GLY A 170 -1.94 -1.17 2.71
N VAL A 171 -3.01 -1.80 2.27
CA VAL A 171 -4.05 -1.16 1.45
C VAL A 171 -5.44 -1.45 2.03
N ARG A 172 -6.40 -0.60 1.69
CA ARG A 172 -7.83 -0.89 1.84
C ARG A 172 -8.59 -0.39 0.63
N PHE A 173 -9.61 -1.13 0.22
CA PHE A 173 -10.36 -0.85 -1.01
C PHE A 173 -11.78 -1.44 -0.93
N LYS A 174 -12.64 -1.09 -1.88
CA LYS A 174 -14.00 -1.61 -1.97
C LYS A 174 -14.11 -2.65 -3.08
N ILE A 175 -14.79 -3.75 -2.75
CA ILE A 175 -15.20 -4.79 -3.69
C ILE A 175 -16.71 -4.64 -3.88
N ASN A 176 -17.24 -4.30 -5.01
CA ASN A 176 -18.67 -4.30 -5.39
C ASN A 176 -19.72 -3.94 -4.30
N ASP A 177 -19.31 -3.55 -3.13
CA ASP A 177 -20.13 -3.21 -1.98
C ASP A 177 -19.71 -1.87 -1.35
N ASP A 178 -20.38 -1.46 -0.30
CA ASP A 178 -20.04 -0.21 0.40
C ASP A 178 -19.02 -0.40 1.52
N CYS A 179 -18.46 -1.60 1.68
CA CYS A 179 -17.54 -1.88 2.76
C CYS A 179 -16.07 -1.95 2.32
N MET A 180 -15.19 -1.70 3.27
CA MET A 180 -13.75 -1.71 3.04
C MET A 180 -13.17 -3.09 3.31
N HIS A 181 -12.27 -3.54 2.44
CA HIS A 181 -11.49 -4.76 2.58
C HIS A 181 -10.02 -4.38 2.78
N TYR A 182 -9.36 -5.01 3.73
CA TYR A 182 -7.93 -4.81 3.97
C TYR A 182 -7.11 -5.80 3.15
N GLY A 183 -5.99 -5.33 2.65
CA GLY A 183 -5.06 -6.13 1.87
C GLY A 183 -3.62 -5.66 2.03
N TRP A 184 -2.73 -6.40 1.40
CA TRP A 184 -1.32 -6.07 1.31
C TRP A 184 -0.79 -6.34 -0.10
N ILE A 185 0.24 -5.57 -0.50
CA ILE A 185 1.00 -5.77 -1.73
C ILE A 185 2.47 -5.89 -1.32
N ARG A 186 3.11 -7.02 -1.65
CA ARG A 186 4.52 -7.25 -1.35
C ARG A 186 5.41 -6.70 -2.45
N CYS A 187 6.39 -5.91 -2.03
CA CYS A 187 7.31 -5.23 -2.93
C CYS A 187 8.75 -5.32 -2.42
N THR A 188 9.68 -5.20 -3.36
CA THR A 188 11.11 -5.06 -3.10
C THR A 188 11.64 -3.83 -3.84
N THR A 189 12.38 -2.97 -3.15
CA THR A 189 13.11 -1.87 -3.77
C THR A 189 14.60 -2.18 -3.78
N THR A 190 15.27 -1.84 -4.88
CA THR A 190 16.71 -2.08 -5.05
C THR A 190 17.42 -0.90 -5.72
N ASP A 191 18.74 -0.90 -5.70
CA ASP A 191 19.61 0.10 -6.33
C ASP A 191 19.30 1.54 -5.87
N SER A 192 19.09 1.71 -4.55
CA SER A 192 18.74 3.00 -3.94
C SER A 192 17.43 3.56 -4.49
N THR A 193 16.38 2.73 -4.51
CA THR A 193 15.04 3.04 -5.02
C THR A 193 14.95 3.37 -6.51
N LYS A 194 15.89 2.87 -7.31
CA LYS A 194 15.81 3.00 -8.77
C LYS A 194 15.02 1.88 -9.44
N ARG A 195 14.75 0.79 -8.70
CA ARG A 195 14.01 -0.37 -9.18
C ARG A 195 12.99 -0.79 -8.15
N LEU A 196 11.79 -1.08 -8.60
CA LEU A 196 10.71 -1.69 -7.83
C LEU A 196 10.37 -3.04 -8.43
N ILE A 197 10.24 -4.04 -7.58
CA ILE A 197 9.70 -5.35 -7.93
C ILE A 197 8.43 -5.54 -7.13
N ILE A 198 7.32 -5.86 -7.78
CA ILE A 198 6.04 -6.22 -7.15
C ILE A 198 5.88 -7.72 -7.31
N ASN A 199 5.83 -8.44 -6.19
CA ASN A 199 5.90 -9.90 -6.19
C ASN A 199 4.50 -10.54 -6.16
N ASP A 200 3.67 -10.12 -5.22
CA ASP A 200 2.36 -10.69 -4.99
C ASP A 200 1.49 -9.76 -4.14
N TYR A 201 0.24 -10.14 -3.96
CA TYR A 201 -0.69 -9.43 -3.11
C TYR A 201 -1.77 -10.34 -2.56
N ALA A 202 -2.41 -9.90 -1.49
CA ALA A 202 -3.58 -10.58 -0.96
C ALA A 202 -4.53 -9.60 -0.27
N TYR A 203 -5.77 -10.04 -0.10
CA TYR A 203 -6.77 -9.30 0.65
C TYR A 203 -7.72 -10.21 1.41
N GLU A 204 -8.35 -9.66 2.46
CA GLU A 204 -9.37 -10.34 3.25
C GLU A 204 -10.75 -10.13 2.62
N THR A 205 -11.48 -11.21 2.39
CA THR A 205 -12.82 -11.15 1.76
C THR A 205 -13.93 -10.74 2.71
N VAL A 206 -13.70 -10.85 4.00
CA VAL A 206 -14.67 -10.38 5.01
C VAL A 206 -14.49 -8.90 5.23
N CYS A 207 -15.60 -8.18 5.11
CA CYS A 207 -15.69 -6.73 5.29
C CYS A 207 -15.09 -6.28 6.62
N GLU A 208 -14.23 -5.26 6.57
CA GLU A 208 -13.57 -4.65 7.73
C GLU A 208 -12.76 -5.61 8.61
N GLN A 209 -12.53 -6.85 8.15
CA GLN A 209 -11.72 -7.81 8.86
C GLN A 209 -10.23 -7.50 8.66
N PRO A 210 -9.46 -7.34 9.75
CA PRO A 210 -8.02 -7.13 9.66
C PRO A 210 -7.30 -8.29 8.98
N ILE A 211 -6.18 -7.97 8.31
CA ILE A 211 -5.26 -8.95 7.72
C ILE A 211 -3.83 -8.70 8.22
N GLU A 212 -3.06 -9.75 8.45
CA GLU A 212 -1.62 -9.60 8.71
C GLU A 212 -0.85 -9.49 7.38
N ALA A 213 0.14 -8.62 7.31
CA ALA A 213 1.03 -8.50 6.17
C ALA A 213 1.72 -9.84 5.88
N GLY A 214 1.55 -10.37 4.67
CA GLY A 214 2.06 -11.67 4.26
C GLY A 214 1.21 -12.87 4.68
N SER A 215 0.05 -12.68 5.33
CA SER A 215 -0.89 -13.78 5.64
C SER A 215 -1.49 -14.33 4.35
N LEU A 216 -1.61 -15.68 4.31
CA LEU A 216 -2.23 -16.43 3.21
C LEU A 216 -3.48 -17.21 3.67
N ILE A 217 -3.85 -17.10 4.94
CA ILE A 217 -4.97 -17.79 5.61
C ILE A 217 -5.61 -16.84 6.64
#